data_af5cb90aca4aba089a8e90e7f818e015
#
_entry.id   af5cb90aca4aba089a8e90e7f818e015
#
_cell.length_a   1.000
_cell.length_b   1.000
_cell.length_c   1.000
_cell.angle_alpha   90.00
_cell.angle_beta   90.00
_cell.angle_gamma   90.00
#
_symmetry.space_group_name_H-M   'P 1'
#
loop_
_entity.id
_entity.type
_entity.pdbx_description
1 polymer ?
#
loop_
_entity_poly.entity_id
_entity_poly.type
_entity_poly.pdbx_seq_one_letter_code
_entity_poly.pdbx_strand_id
1 'polypeptide(L)'
;VLIDQLSAISDLQILGALSGAHQNFQLRVYNPTFGKARLNYFDYAGSVLCCFRRFNQRMHNKLLVIDDAIGVVGGRNYQDDYYDWDREYNFRDRDVLIAGPEARAMAANFDAFWHARRSVPAERLNDVGRTLLREGVPTLPPASFRRPERVQRVSAEANDMDFVSRSFVDTALPVASVRYVADLPRKHRREKADAPLAGQHVTEPQLDALIAGAQEEVILQTPYLVLSKPAQKLFRELRKRPQPPRVVVSSNSLAATDNPIVYALSYKYKRRNMRELGFNIFEYKPFPLDAPVDYRNLLPDPMAAPGGDDDGGRNPLIGGSAAGSNAGDSRDRDEHPAPTGKQGPVNHPRTGSAYQNARERRRAAGSEVETRLLRTETRPSFLGSKAVNKPLPVTRKGARMGLHAKSLVVDRRIGVVGTHNFDPRSENYNTEGAVIIDDPAFAEQLAESILRDTHPQNSWTVAPRAKPPVLSGLNYSVGKASEALPILDFWPWRYATDYEFKPGPDCPQPLPRQDPDFHRCYVAVGDFPEVNVGPKWLLVRMLTAFGAGLVPIL
;
A
#
# COMPACT_ATOMS: atom_id res chain seq x y z
N VAL A 1 -8.11 -21.88 -0.28
CA VAL A 1 -7.40 -20.61 -0.52
C VAL A 1 -7.44 -20.27 -2.00
N LEU A 2 -7.72 -19.01 -2.34
CA LEU A 2 -7.70 -18.50 -3.71
C LEU A 2 -6.77 -17.29 -3.77
N ILE A 3 -5.82 -17.32 -4.71
CA ILE A 3 -4.82 -16.25 -4.89
C ILE A 3 -4.81 -15.77 -6.35
N ASP A 4 -4.53 -14.49 -6.57
CA ASP A 4 -4.30 -13.99 -7.92
C ASP A 4 -2.93 -14.42 -8.46
N GLN A 5 -2.82 -14.70 -9.76
CA GLN A 5 -1.56 -15.14 -10.37
C GLN A 5 -0.39 -14.17 -10.13
N LEU A 6 -0.62 -12.87 -10.16
CA LEU A 6 0.46 -11.89 -9.96
C LEU A 6 0.88 -11.75 -8.49
N SER A 7 0.00 -12.17 -7.57
CA SER A 7 0.27 -12.25 -6.13
C SER A 7 0.61 -13.67 -5.70
N ALA A 8 0.61 -14.64 -6.64
CA ALA A 8 0.93 -16.02 -6.32
C ALA A 8 2.39 -16.15 -5.89
N ILE A 9 2.63 -17.08 -4.98
CA ILE A 9 3.97 -17.47 -4.55
C ILE A 9 4.75 -17.91 -5.80
N SER A 10 5.87 -17.25 -6.08
CA SER A 10 6.68 -17.54 -7.26
C SER A 10 7.49 -18.84 -7.14
N ASP A 11 7.54 -19.43 -5.96
CA ASP A 11 8.22 -20.69 -5.68
C ASP A 11 7.29 -21.87 -5.97
N LEU A 12 7.61 -22.62 -7.04
CA LEU A 12 6.84 -23.78 -7.46
C LEU A 12 6.90 -24.93 -6.47
N GLN A 13 7.97 -25.05 -5.69
CA GLN A 13 8.11 -26.06 -4.64
C GLN A 13 7.09 -25.83 -3.53
N ILE A 14 6.95 -24.56 -3.09
CA ILE A 14 5.94 -24.18 -2.09
C ILE A 14 4.53 -24.41 -2.63
N LEU A 15 4.23 -24.01 -3.86
CA LEU A 15 2.91 -24.27 -4.47
C LEU A 15 2.62 -25.76 -4.59
N GLY A 16 3.61 -26.56 -4.98
CA GLY A 16 3.50 -28.02 -5.05
C GLY A 16 3.25 -28.65 -3.68
N ALA A 17 4.01 -28.24 -2.67
CA ALA A 17 3.86 -28.72 -1.30
C ALA A 17 2.48 -28.35 -0.71
N LEU A 18 2.03 -27.11 -0.90
CA LEU A 18 0.71 -26.67 -0.47
C LEU A 18 -0.42 -27.45 -1.16
N SER A 19 -0.27 -27.77 -2.45
CA SER A 19 -1.27 -28.57 -3.19
C SER A 19 -1.43 -29.98 -2.64
N GLY A 20 -0.41 -30.51 -1.95
CA GLY A 20 -0.42 -31.83 -1.33
C GLY A 20 -0.47 -31.80 0.22
N ALA A 21 -0.63 -30.62 0.83
CA ALA A 21 -0.47 -30.46 2.28
C ALA A 21 -1.50 -31.25 3.10
N HIS A 22 -2.76 -31.22 2.70
CA HIS A 22 -3.86 -31.91 3.42
C HIS A 22 -5.08 -32.08 2.51
N GLN A 23 -5.87 -33.13 2.71
CA GLN A 23 -7.10 -33.38 1.95
C GLN A 23 -8.14 -32.26 2.05
N ASN A 24 -8.18 -31.55 3.16
CA ASN A 24 -9.08 -30.43 3.39
C ASN A 24 -8.49 -29.06 2.96
N PHE A 25 -7.26 -29.05 2.47
CA PHE A 25 -6.63 -27.83 1.98
C PHE A 25 -6.67 -27.79 0.45
N GLN A 26 -7.28 -26.77 -0.10
CA GLN A 26 -7.34 -26.57 -1.55
C GLN A 26 -6.79 -25.19 -1.90
N LEU A 27 -5.96 -25.16 -2.94
CA LEU A 27 -5.37 -23.93 -3.46
C LEU A 27 -5.76 -23.73 -4.92
N ARG A 28 -6.31 -22.58 -5.24
CA ARG A 28 -6.59 -22.16 -6.63
C ARG A 28 -5.88 -20.86 -6.97
N VAL A 29 -5.50 -20.74 -8.23
CA VAL A 29 -4.91 -19.50 -8.79
C VAL A 29 -5.90 -18.86 -9.74
N TYR A 30 -6.22 -17.58 -9.47
CA TYR A 30 -7.14 -16.82 -10.30
C TYR A 30 -6.43 -16.22 -11.52
N ASN A 31 -7.08 -16.33 -12.67
CA ASN A 31 -6.69 -15.77 -13.98
C ASN A 31 -5.24 -16.13 -14.40
N PRO A 32 -4.83 -17.40 -14.32
CA PRO A 32 -3.49 -17.82 -14.73
C PRO A 32 -3.33 -17.65 -16.25
N THR A 33 -2.44 -16.73 -16.65
CA THR A 33 -2.08 -16.51 -18.04
C THR A 33 -1.18 -17.65 -18.50
N PHE A 34 -1.42 -18.18 -19.70
CA PHE A 34 -0.73 -19.35 -20.26
C PHE A 34 -0.81 -20.64 -19.43
N GLY A 35 -1.76 -20.72 -18.49
CA GLY A 35 -1.92 -21.87 -17.61
C GLY A 35 -0.73 -22.12 -16.68
N LYS A 36 0.01 -21.09 -16.31
CA LYS A 36 1.19 -21.15 -15.43
C LYS A 36 0.94 -20.38 -14.14
N ALA A 37 1.52 -20.83 -13.03
CA ALA A 37 1.59 -20.07 -11.79
C ALA A 37 2.63 -18.93 -11.90
N ARG A 38 3.81 -19.26 -12.45
CA ARG A 38 4.93 -18.32 -12.60
C ARG A 38 5.09 -17.87 -14.06
N LEU A 39 5.16 -16.55 -14.27
CA LEU A 39 5.47 -15.96 -15.57
C LEU A 39 6.94 -15.56 -15.64
N ASN A 40 7.61 -15.93 -16.73
CA ASN A 40 8.92 -15.39 -17.07
C ASN A 40 8.77 -14.09 -17.89
N TYR A 41 9.87 -13.44 -18.23
CA TYR A 41 9.86 -12.18 -18.99
C TYR A 41 9.20 -12.30 -20.37
N PHE A 42 9.39 -13.43 -21.07
CA PHE A 42 8.78 -13.68 -22.38
C PHE A 42 7.27 -13.92 -22.24
N ASP A 43 6.86 -14.69 -21.23
CA ASP A 43 5.45 -14.87 -20.91
C ASP A 43 4.79 -13.53 -20.60
N TYR A 44 5.49 -12.67 -19.86
CA TYR A 44 4.99 -11.33 -19.52
C TYR A 44 4.83 -10.44 -20.75
N ALA A 45 5.88 -10.35 -21.59
CA ALA A 45 5.83 -9.62 -22.84
C ALA A 45 4.75 -10.16 -23.78
N GLY A 46 4.67 -11.48 -23.90
CA GLY A 46 3.61 -12.16 -24.66
C GLY A 46 2.22 -11.80 -24.14
N SER A 47 2.02 -11.80 -22.82
CA SER A 47 0.73 -11.44 -22.20
C SER A 47 0.30 -10.00 -22.52
N VAL A 48 1.25 -9.08 -22.55
CA VAL A 48 1.00 -7.69 -22.90
C VAL A 48 0.63 -7.56 -24.39
N LEU A 49 1.29 -8.30 -25.27
CA LEU A 49 1.05 -8.22 -26.70
C LEU A 49 -0.24 -8.94 -27.13
N CYS A 50 -0.47 -10.18 -26.66
CA CYS A 50 -1.62 -10.97 -27.12
C CYS A 50 -2.91 -10.68 -26.38
N CYS A 51 -2.83 -10.41 -25.08
CA CYS A 51 -3.97 -10.60 -24.19
C CYS A 51 -4.04 -9.51 -23.12
N PHE A 52 -3.55 -8.32 -23.41
CA PHE A 52 -3.39 -7.19 -22.49
C PHE A 52 -4.58 -6.96 -21.58
N ARG A 53 -5.80 -6.86 -22.16
CA ARG A 53 -7.02 -6.60 -21.39
C ARG A 53 -7.31 -7.73 -20.40
N ARG A 54 -7.19 -9.00 -20.81
CA ARG A 54 -7.41 -10.16 -19.95
C ARG A 54 -6.32 -10.25 -18.87
N PHE A 55 -5.07 -10.04 -19.27
CA PHE A 55 -3.93 -10.08 -18.37
C PHE A 55 -4.05 -9.01 -17.26
N ASN A 56 -4.66 -7.87 -17.55
CA ASN A 56 -4.86 -6.79 -16.61
C ASN A 56 -6.02 -6.97 -15.64
N GLN A 57 -6.96 -7.88 -15.91
CA GLN A 57 -8.10 -8.16 -15.04
C GLN A 57 -7.65 -9.01 -13.85
N ARG A 58 -7.44 -8.37 -12.69
CA ARG A 58 -6.90 -8.99 -11.48
C ARG A 58 -7.94 -9.09 -10.38
N MET A 59 -7.83 -10.14 -9.58
CA MET A 59 -8.57 -10.26 -8.33
C MET A 59 -7.83 -9.47 -7.25
N HIS A 60 -8.45 -8.39 -6.79
CA HIS A 60 -7.86 -7.52 -5.77
C HIS A 60 -8.62 -7.59 -4.43
N ASN A 61 -9.68 -8.37 -4.39
CA ASN A 61 -10.42 -8.67 -3.16
C ASN A 61 -9.49 -9.31 -2.12
N LYS A 62 -9.56 -8.84 -0.88
CA LYS A 62 -8.87 -9.37 0.28
C LYS A 62 -9.94 -9.77 1.27
N LEU A 63 -10.16 -11.07 1.41
CA LEU A 63 -11.29 -11.61 2.13
C LEU A 63 -10.90 -12.87 2.89
N LEU A 64 -11.24 -12.92 4.16
CA LEU A 64 -11.23 -14.12 4.99
C LEU A 64 -12.66 -14.36 5.47
N VAL A 65 -13.16 -15.57 5.28
CA VAL A 65 -14.49 -15.97 5.77
C VAL A 65 -14.33 -17.22 6.64
N ILE A 66 -15.02 -17.25 7.77
CA ILE A 66 -15.00 -18.35 8.72
C ILE A 66 -16.45 -18.76 8.98
N ASP A 67 -16.79 -20.00 8.64
CA ASP A 67 -18.07 -20.68 8.91
C ASP A 67 -19.31 -19.86 8.49
N ASP A 68 -19.22 -19.03 7.45
CA ASP A 68 -20.26 -18.12 6.98
C ASP A 68 -20.82 -17.17 8.05
N ALA A 69 -20.15 -17.09 9.18
CA ALA A 69 -20.55 -16.32 10.36
C ALA A 69 -19.67 -15.09 10.59
N ILE A 70 -18.39 -15.19 10.22
CA ILE A 70 -17.39 -14.13 10.39
C ILE A 70 -16.72 -13.85 9.05
N GLY A 71 -16.61 -12.58 8.70
CA GLY A 71 -15.87 -12.10 7.54
C GLY A 71 -14.87 -11.02 7.92
N VAL A 72 -13.70 -11.04 7.31
CA VAL A 72 -12.70 -9.95 7.40
C VAL A 72 -12.43 -9.41 6.02
N VAL A 73 -12.54 -8.11 5.86
CA VAL A 73 -12.28 -7.40 4.60
C VAL A 73 -11.52 -6.11 4.87
N GLY A 74 -10.59 -5.78 3.99
CA GLY A 74 -9.81 -4.55 4.12
C GLY A 74 -8.75 -4.40 3.04
N GLY A 75 -7.78 -3.53 3.28
CA GLY A 75 -6.71 -3.24 2.33
C GLY A 75 -5.52 -4.21 2.39
N ARG A 76 -5.39 -4.96 3.49
CA ARG A 76 -4.20 -5.75 3.82
C ARG A 76 -3.98 -6.92 2.88
N ASN A 77 -2.81 -6.98 2.25
CA ASN A 77 -2.35 -8.21 1.60
C ASN A 77 -1.79 -9.18 2.66
N TYR A 78 -1.86 -10.48 2.39
CA TYR A 78 -1.27 -11.51 3.27
C TYR A 78 0.23 -11.63 2.99
N GLN A 79 0.99 -10.60 3.37
CA GLN A 79 2.45 -10.47 3.21
C GLN A 79 3.08 -9.87 4.46
N ASP A 80 4.34 -10.16 4.73
CA ASP A 80 5.06 -9.80 5.94
C ASP A 80 5.01 -8.29 6.26
N ASP A 81 5.15 -7.46 5.26
CA ASP A 81 5.16 -5.99 5.37
C ASP A 81 3.80 -5.36 5.72
N TYR A 82 2.71 -6.13 5.66
CA TYR A 82 1.39 -5.70 6.13
C TYR A 82 1.10 -6.05 7.60
N TYR A 83 1.99 -6.84 8.21
CA TYR A 83 1.85 -7.33 9.59
C TYR A 83 3.07 -6.98 10.44
N ASP A 84 3.79 -5.92 10.10
CA ASP A 84 4.98 -5.42 10.81
C ASP A 84 6.11 -6.46 10.96
N TRP A 85 6.25 -7.39 10.00
CA TRP A 85 7.34 -8.36 10.00
C TRP A 85 8.60 -7.88 9.25
N ASP A 86 8.48 -6.86 8.40
CA ASP A 86 9.63 -6.31 7.68
C ASP A 86 10.36 -5.26 8.52
N ARG A 87 11.69 -5.25 8.45
CA ARG A 87 12.54 -4.33 9.22
C ARG A 87 12.77 -2.98 8.55
N GLU A 88 12.50 -2.89 7.26
CA GLU A 88 12.82 -1.71 6.46
C GLU A 88 11.56 -0.93 6.04
N TYR A 89 10.48 -1.67 5.73
CA TYR A 89 9.28 -1.08 5.18
C TYR A 89 8.03 -1.87 5.56
N ASN A 90 7.05 -1.21 6.16
CA ASN A 90 5.76 -1.80 6.47
C ASN A 90 4.62 -0.91 6.02
N PHE A 91 3.40 -1.44 6.01
CA PHE A 91 2.21 -0.72 5.61
C PHE A 91 1.28 -0.40 6.78
N ARG A 92 0.84 0.85 6.84
CA ARG A 92 -0.32 1.29 7.60
C ARG A 92 -1.56 0.94 6.79
N ASP A 93 -2.31 -0.07 7.23
CA ASP A 93 -3.52 -0.52 6.55
C ASP A 93 -4.68 -0.72 7.54
N ARG A 94 -5.88 -1.00 7.02
CA ARG A 94 -7.09 -1.16 7.83
C ARG A 94 -7.95 -2.29 7.30
N ASP A 95 -8.41 -3.14 8.22
CA ASP A 95 -9.40 -4.20 7.97
C ASP A 95 -10.55 -4.06 8.96
N VAL A 96 -11.70 -4.62 8.60
CA VAL A 96 -12.88 -4.71 9.44
C VAL A 96 -13.29 -6.17 9.56
N LEU A 97 -13.50 -6.62 10.79
CA LEU A 97 -14.11 -7.90 11.09
C LEU A 97 -15.61 -7.69 11.25
N ILE A 98 -16.38 -8.49 10.54
CA ILE A 98 -17.85 -8.48 10.56
C ILE A 98 -18.31 -9.83 11.10
N ALA A 99 -19.11 -9.81 12.14
CA ALA A 99 -19.82 -10.98 12.66
C ALA A 99 -21.32 -10.81 12.39
N GLY A 100 -21.93 -11.79 11.74
CA GLY A 100 -23.37 -11.76 11.45
C GLY A 100 -23.75 -12.11 10.02
N PRO A 101 -25.00 -11.78 9.62
CA PRO A 101 -25.59 -12.24 8.35
C PRO A 101 -24.80 -11.85 7.11
N GLU A 102 -24.10 -10.71 7.15
CA GLU A 102 -23.37 -10.19 6.01
C GLU A 102 -22.11 -11.02 5.66
N ALA A 103 -21.61 -11.83 6.60
CA ALA A 103 -20.56 -12.81 6.34
C ALA A 103 -20.97 -13.84 5.28
N ARG A 104 -22.27 -14.15 5.14
CA ARG A 104 -22.79 -15.02 4.09
C ARG A 104 -22.69 -14.37 2.71
N ALA A 105 -22.90 -13.05 2.60
CA ALA A 105 -22.69 -12.33 1.34
C ALA A 105 -21.22 -12.35 0.92
N MET A 106 -20.32 -12.25 1.91
CA MET A 106 -18.87 -12.40 1.70
C MET A 106 -18.53 -13.81 1.23
N ALA A 107 -19.09 -14.86 1.87
CA ALA A 107 -18.92 -16.25 1.45
C ALA A 107 -19.42 -16.49 0.03
N ALA A 108 -20.61 -15.99 -0.30
CA ALA A 108 -21.18 -16.10 -1.65
C ALA A 108 -20.30 -15.43 -2.73
N ASN A 109 -19.67 -14.29 -2.40
CA ASN A 109 -18.71 -13.65 -3.30
C ASN A 109 -17.44 -14.51 -3.48
N PHE A 110 -16.91 -15.06 -2.38
CA PHE A 110 -15.77 -15.99 -2.44
C PHE A 110 -16.11 -17.19 -3.33
N ASP A 111 -17.27 -17.80 -3.15
CA ASP A 111 -17.72 -18.95 -3.93
C ASP A 111 -17.88 -18.62 -5.42
N ALA A 112 -18.37 -17.44 -5.75
CA ALA A 112 -18.46 -16.97 -7.14
C ALA A 112 -17.06 -16.92 -7.80
N PHE A 113 -16.03 -16.49 -7.06
CA PHE A 113 -14.64 -16.51 -7.53
C PHE A 113 -14.06 -17.93 -7.55
N TRP A 114 -14.34 -18.72 -6.52
CA TRP A 114 -13.85 -20.10 -6.40
C TRP A 114 -14.31 -20.97 -7.56
N HIS A 115 -15.56 -20.88 -7.96
CA HIS A 115 -16.14 -21.63 -9.05
C HIS A 115 -15.98 -20.96 -10.43
N ALA A 116 -15.40 -19.79 -10.49
CA ALA A 116 -15.17 -19.10 -11.76
C ALA A 116 -14.25 -19.91 -12.68
N ARG A 117 -14.55 -19.92 -13.97
CA ARG A 117 -13.72 -20.61 -15.00
C ARG A 117 -12.25 -20.19 -14.98
N ARG A 118 -11.94 -19.00 -14.43
CA ARG A 118 -10.59 -18.46 -14.33
C ARG A 118 -9.86 -18.87 -13.05
N SER A 119 -10.52 -19.57 -12.14
CA SER A 119 -9.92 -20.09 -10.91
C SER A 119 -9.51 -21.53 -11.14
N VAL A 120 -8.22 -21.73 -11.35
CA VAL A 120 -7.63 -23.03 -11.71
C VAL A 120 -6.96 -23.64 -10.47
N PRO A 121 -7.24 -24.90 -10.11
CA PRO A 121 -6.51 -25.60 -9.09
C PRO A 121 -4.99 -25.55 -9.34
N ALA A 122 -4.20 -25.29 -8.29
CA ALA A 122 -2.77 -25.04 -8.44
C ALA A 122 -2.03 -26.22 -9.10
N GLU A 123 -2.40 -27.45 -8.73
CA GLU A 123 -1.83 -28.68 -9.29
C GLU A 123 -2.11 -28.89 -10.79
N ARG A 124 -3.12 -28.19 -11.33
CA ARG A 124 -3.47 -28.23 -12.77
C ARG A 124 -2.73 -27.20 -13.60
N LEU A 125 -1.94 -26.34 -12.98
CA LEU A 125 -1.10 -25.39 -13.71
C LEU A 125 0.11 -26.12 -14.31
N ASN A 126 0.47 -25.77 -15.55
CA ASN A 126 1.48 -26.48 -16.35
C ASN A 126 2.84 -26.59 -15.66
N ASP A 127 3.26 -25.56 -14.95
CA ASP A 127 4.54 -25.52 -14.24
C ASP A 127 4.47 -26.27 -12.90
N VAL A 128 3.44 -26.07 -12.10
CA VAL A 128 3.21 -26.78 -10.83
C VAL A 128 2.98 -28.27 -11.09
N GLY A 129 2.07 -28.62 -12.00
CA GLY A 129 1.77 -30.02 -12.34
C GLY A 129 3.00 -30.77 -12.88
N ARG A 130 3.85 -30.08 -13.66
CA ARG A 130 5.11 -30.68 -14.14
C ARG A 130 6.08 -30.94 -12.98
N THR A 131 6.16 -30.06 -11.99
CA THR A 131 6.97 -30.28 -10.79
C THR A 131 6.45 -31.49 -10.00
N LEU A 132 5.14 -31.56 -9.76
CA LEU A 132 4.52 -32.66 -9.05
C LEU A 132 4.70 -34.02 -9.76
N LEU A 133 4.58 -34.06 -11.10
CA LEU A 133 4.76 -35.27 -11.88
C LEU A 133 6.22 -35.78 -11.94
N ARG A 134 7.19 -34.85 -11.84
CA ARG A 134 8.62 -35.22 -11.93
C ARG A 134 9.24 -35.51 -10.57
N GLU A 135 8.83 -34.79 -9.55
CA GLU A 135 9.51 -34.77 -8.25
C GLU A 135 8.62 -35.27 -7.11
N GLY A 136 7.34 -35.55 -7.41
CA GLY A 136 6.33 -35.80 -6.37
C GLY A 136 5.92 -34.57 -5.61
N VAL A 137 5.20 -34.73 -4.49
CA VAL A 137 4.87 -33.64 -3.59
C VAL A 137 6.13 -33.21 -2.83
N PRO A 138 6.60 -31.96 -2.99
CA PRO A 138 7.81 -31.52 -2.33
C PRO A 138 7.67 -31.50 -0.81
N THR A 139 8.67 -31.98 -0.12
CA THR A 139 8.79 -31.82 1.34
C THR A 139 9.47 -30.49 1.61
N LEU A 140 8.76 -29.59 2.28
CA LEU A 140 9.34 -28.30 2.68
C LEU A 140 10.22 -28.50 3.92
N PRO A 141 11.33 -27.75 4.02
CA PRO A 141 12.10 -27.72 5.26
C PRO A 141 11.25 -27.18 6.41
N PRO A 142 11.56 -27.51 7.66
CA PRO A 142 10.90 -26.92 8.80
C PRO A 142 10.88 -25.40 8.71
N ALA A 143 9.77 -24.78 9.11
CA ALA A 143 9.63 -23.33 9.08
C ALA A 143 10.74 -22.67 9.92
N SER A 144 11.50 -21.79 9.29
CA SER A 144 12.53 -20.98 9.95
C SER A 144 12.04 -19.53 10.03
N PHE A 145 11.80 -19.08 11.24
CA PHE A 145 11.33 -17.73 11.48
C PHE A 145 12.48 -16.80 11.85
N ARG A 146 12.52 -15.63 11.25
CA ARG A 146 13.51 -14.58 11.60
C ARG A 146 13.33 -14.02 13.01
N ARG A 147 12.13 -14.18 13.57
CA ARG A 147 11.72 -13.71 14.91
C ARG A 147 10.91 -14.78 15.62
N PRO A 148 11.57 -15.85 16.09
CA PRO A 148 10.87 -16.96 16.74
C PRO A 148 10.14 -16.53 18.01
N GLU A 149 10.65 -15.55 18.74
CA GLU A 149 10.02 -14.94 19.92
C GLU A 149 8.67 -14.30 19.61
N ARG A 150 8.59 -13.65 18.44
CA ARG A 150 7.32 -13.08 17.97
C ARG A 150 6.31 -14.15 17.61
N VAL A 151 6.75 -15.23 16.97
CA VAL A 151 5.86 -16.37 16.65
C VAL A 151 5.28 -16.96 17.94
N GLN A 152 6.15 -17.15 18.96
CA GLN A 152 5.71 -17.67 20.27
C GLN A 152 4.69 -16.74 20.90
N ARG A 153 4.94 -15.42 20.91
CA ARG A 153 4.00 -14.44 21.47
C ARG A 153 2.67 -14.44 20.74
N VAL A 154 2.66 -14.30 19.41
CA VAL A 154 1.43 -14.29 18.61
C VAL A 154 0.66 -15.60 18.77
N SER A 155 1.37 -16.73 18.86
CA SER A 155 0.73 -18.01 19.13
C SER A 155 0.12 -18.10 20.54
N ALA A 156 0.79 -17.52 21.54
CA ALA A 156 0.26 -17.45 22.89
C ALA A 156 -0.98 -16.56 22.97
N GLU A 157 -0.92 -15.35 22.38
CA GLU A 157 -2.04 -14.41 22.30
C GLU A 157 -3.25 -15.03 21.56
N ALA A 158 -3.03 -15.76 20.48
CA ALA A 158 -4.08 -16.42 19.71
C ALA A 158 -4.74 -17.59 20.47
N ASN A 159 -4.07 -18.17 21.45
CA ASN A 159 -4.60 -19.24 22.31
C ASN A 159 -5.12 -18.72 23.67
N ASP A 160 -4.93 -17.45 23.96
CA ASP A 160 -5.47 -16.79 25.15
C ASP A 160 -6.89 -16.26 24.85
N MET A 161 -7.90 -16.99 25.32
CA MET A 161 -9.30 -16.63 25.09
C MET A 161 -9.69 -15.30 25.72
N ASP A 162 -9.07 -14.92 26.85
CA ASP A 162 -9.30 -13.62 27.47
C ASP A 162 -8.69 -12.48 26.62
N PHE A 163 -7.53 -12.70 26.05
CA PHE A 163 -6.94 -11.76 25.12
C PHE A 163 -7.82 -11.60 23.86
N VAL A 164 -8.27 -12.71 23.27
CA VAL A 164 -9.14 -12.71 22.10
C VAL A 164 -10.47 -12.01 22.40
N SER A 165 -11.08 -12.28 23.57
CA SER A 165 -12.32 -11.62 23.99
C SER A 165 -12.11 -10.10 24.09
N ARG A 166 -11.14 -9.66 24.86
CA ARG A 166 -10.84 -8.22 25.01
C ARG A 166 -10.51 -7.52 23.69
N SER A 167 -9.83 -8.22 22.77
CA SER A 167 -9.36 -7.61 21.52
C SER A 167 -10.43 -7.53 20.44
N PHE A 168 -11.36 -8.48 20.39
CA PHE A 168 -12.32 -8.62 19.28
C PHE A 168 -13.79 -8.57 19.74
N VAL A 169 -14.11 -9.13 20.91
CA VAL A 169 -15.51 -9.20 21.36
C VAL A 169 -15.89 -7.93 22.10
N ASP A 170 -15.09 -7.54 23.10
CA ASP A 170 -15.39 -6.39 23.96
C ASP A 170 -15.28 -5.05 23.20
N THR A 171 -14.49 -5.03 22.11
CA THR A 171 -14.34 -3.87 21.23
C THR A 171 -15.35 -3.85 20.07
N ALA A 172 -16.18 -4.88 19.93
CA ALA A 172 -17.15 -4.96 18.86
C ALA A 172 -18.26 -3.91 19.00
N LEU A 173 -18.55 -3.22 17.92
CA LEU A 173 -19.65 -2.26 17.86
C LEU A 173 -20.91 -2.97 17.33
N PRO A 174 -22.02 -2.97 18.09
CA PRO A 174 -23.30 -3.39 17.55
C PRO A 174 -23.81 -2.32 16.59
N VAL A 175 -23.91 -2.66 15.30
CA VAL A 175 -24.34 -1.74 14.24
C VAL A 175 -25.63 -2.22 13.60
N ALA A 176 -26.52 -1.29 13.24
CA ALA A 176 -27.82 -1.61 12.69
C ALA A 176 -27.76 -2.04 11.21
N SER A 177 -26.79 -1.55 10.46
CA SER A 177 -26.69 -1.79 9.02
C SER A 177 -25.25 -1.99 8.57
N VAL A 178 -25.00 -3.19 8.06
CA VAL A 178 -23.75 -3.54 7.38
C VAL A 178 -24.11 -4.07 6.01
N ARG A 179 -23.40 -3.64 4.98
CA ARG A 179 -23.57 -4.10 3.62
C ARG A 179 -22.24 -4.37 2.95
N TYR A 180 -22.01 -5.61 2.57
CA TYR A 180 -20.88 -5.98 1.74
C TYR A 180 -21.18 -5.72 0.27
N VAL A 181 -20.35 -4.98 -0.40
CA VAL A 181 -20.41 -4.71 -1.82
C VAL A 181 -19.13 -5.19 -2.49
N ALA A 182 -19.26 -5.99 -3.54
CA ALA A 182 -18.08 -6.55 -4.20
C ALA A 182 -18.33 -6.82 -5.67
N ASP A 183 -17.26 -6.63 -6.46
CA ASP A 183 -17.28 -6.99 -7.86
C ASP A 183 -17.33 -8.52 -8.05
N LEU A 184 -17.91 -8.94 -9.16
CA LEU A 184 -17.94 -10.34 -9.56
C LEU A 184 -16.78 -10.68 -10.50
N PRO A 185 -16.41 -11.97 -10.67
CA PRO A 185 -15.35 -12.40 -11.60
C PRO A 185 -15.57 -11.96 -13.05
N ARG A 186 -16.80 -11.57 -13.39
CA ARG A 186 -17.22 -11.12 -14.73
C ARG A 186 -17.40 -9.61 -14.85
N LYS A 187 -16.90 -8.82 -13.91
CA LYS A 187 -16.99 -7.34 -13.89
C LYS A 187 -16.87 -6.69 -15.29
N HIS A 188 -16.04 -7.25 -16.17
CA HIS A 188 -15.72 -6.68 -17.48
C HIS A 188 -16.57 -7.23 -18.63
N ARG A 189 -17.48 -8.15 -18.37
CA ARG A 189 -18.47 -8.56 -19.36
C ARG A 189 -19.68 -7.65 -19.20
N ARG A 190 -20.17 -7.09 -20.30
CA ARG A 190 -21.52 -6.50 -20.34
C ARG A 190 -22.50 -7.63 -20.06
N GLU A 191 -22.93 -7.79 -18.83
CA GLU A 191 -24.03 -8.65 -18.48
C GLU A 191 -25.33 -8.00 -18.98
N LYS A 192 -26.24 -8.83 -19.50
CA LYS A 192 -27.60 -8.37 -19.81
C LYS A 192 -28.22 -7.88 -18.51
N ALA A 193 -28.97 -6.79 -18.57
CA ALA A 193 -29.63 -6.16 -17.43
C ALA A 193 -30.54 -7.09 -16.59
N ASP A 194 -30.85 -8.27 -17.14
CA ASP A 194 -31.78 -9.24 -16.57
C ASP A 194 -31.14 -10.29 -15.66
N ALA A 195 -29.81 -10.22 -15.38
CA ALA A 195 -29.18 -11.15 -14.46
C ALA A 195 -29.58 -10.80 -13.01
N PRO A 196 -30.02 -11.78 -12.16
CA PRO A 196 -30.51 -11.51 -10.81
C PRO A 196 -29.53 -10.78 -9.89
N LEU A 197 -28.24 -10.74 -10.24
CA LEU A 197 -27.16 -10.07 -9.52
C LEU A 197 -26.60 -8.87 -10.29
N ALA A 198 -27.14 -8.52 -11.46
CA ALA A 198 -26.68 -7.38 -12.24
C ALA A 198 -27.01 -6.09 -11.50
N GLY A 199 -26.00 -5.30 -11.18
CA GLY A 199 -26.14 -3.97 -10.58
C GLY A 199 -26.20 -3.89 -9.05
N GLN A 200 -26.34 -5.02 -8.31
CA GLN A 200 -26.38 -4.97 -6.83
C GLN A 200 -24.99 -5.05 -6.16
N HIS A 201 -23.96 -5.46 -6.87
CA HIS A 201 -22.66 -5.81 -6.28
C HIS A 201 -21.45 -5.17 -6.98
N VAL A 202 -21.61 -4.05 -7.65
CA VAL A 202 -20.48 -3.33 -8.26
C VAL A 202 -20.00 -2.29 -7.27
N THR A 203 -18.77 -2.44 -6.80
CA THR A 203 -18.20 -1.63 -5.73
C THR A 203 -18.18 -0.15 -6.07
N GLU A 204 -17.66 0.23 -7.23
CA GLU A 204 -17.49 1.63 -7.63
C GLU A 204 -18.79 2.44 -7.68
N PRO A 205 -19.88 2.03 -8.37
CA PRO A 205 -21.12 2.81 -8.40
C PRO A 205 -21.73 3.03 -7.02
N GLN A 206 -21.53 2.10 -6.08
CA GLN A 206 -21.99 2.25 -4.71
C GLN A 206 -21.18 3.32 -3.98
N LEU A 207 -19.86 3.31 -4.14
CA LEU A 207 -18.98 4.34 -3.55
C LEU A 207 -19.24 5.73 -4.14
N ASP A 208 -19.40 5.81 -5.45
CA ASP A 208 -19.74 7.06 -6.13
C ASP A 208 -21.08 7.63 -5.67
N ALA A 209 -22.09 6.78 -5.46
CA ALA A 209 -23.38 7.18 -4.94
C ALA A 209 -23.29 7.74 -3.52
N LEU A 210 -22.49 7.14 -2.65
CA LEU A 210 -22.24 7.65 -1.30
C LEU A 210 -21.57 9.03 -1.35
N ILE A 211 -20.52 9.17 -2.14
CA ILE A 211 -19.82 10.45 -2.31
C ILE A 211 -20.76 11.50 -2.91
N ALA A 212 -21.56 11.14 -3.90
CA ALA A 212 -22.56 12.03 -4.50
C ALA A 212 -23.61 12.48 -3.48
N GLY A 213 -23.93 11.67 -2.48
CA GLY A 213 -24.88 12.00 -1.41
C GLY A 213 -24.35 12.92 -0.33
N ALA A 214 -23.03 13.11 -0.22
CA ALA A 214 -22.40 13.89 0.84
C ALA A 214 -22.92 15.31 0.93
N GLN A 215 -23.19 15.79 2.16
CA GLN A 215 -23.69 17.13 2.42
C GLN A 215 -22.66 18.01 3.16
N GLU A 216 -21.93 17.43 4.12
CA GLU A 216 -21.05 18.16 5.01
C GLU A 216 -19.57 17.83 4.80
N GLU A 217 -19.23 16.54 4.79
CA GLU A 217 -17.85 16.12 4.77
C GLU A 217 -17.64 14.79 4.03
N VAL A 218 -16.54 14.72 3.29
CA VAL A 218 -15.98 13.47 2.73
C VAL A 218 -14.56 13.34 3.23
N ILE A 219 -14.26 12.28 3.99
CA ILE A 219 -12.89 11.92 4.42
C ILE A 219 -12.47 10.69 3.64
N LEU A 220 -11.48 10.84 2.78
CA LEU A 220 -10.97 9.80 1.90
C LEU A 220 -9.54 9.43 2.30
N GLN A 221 -9.29 8.16 2.51
CA GLN A 221 -7.94 7.62 2.68
C GLN A 221 -7.63 6.64 1.56
N THR A 222 -6.54 6.89 0.83
CA THR A 222 -6.11 6.07 -0.29
C THR A 222 -4.60 6.11 -0.47
N PRO A 223 -3.94 4.98 -0.79
CA PRO A 223 -2.51 4.98 -1.07
C PRO A 223 -2.14 5.79 -2.32
N TYR A 224 -3.07 5.94 -3.27
CA TYR A 224 -2.82 6.46 -4.61
C TYR A 224 -3.89 7.48 -5.03
N LEU A 225 -3.57 8.77 -4.92
CA LEU A 225 -4.53 9.83 -5.28
C LEU A 225 -4.49 10.13 -6.79
N VAL A 226 -4.99 9.19 -7.59
CA VAL A 226 -5.13 9.32 -9.05
C VAL A 226 -6.56 9.04 -9.45
N LEU A 227 -7.36 10.09 -9.63
CA LEU A 227 -8.78 9.95 -9.92
C LEU A 227 -9.07 9.65 -11.39
N SER A 228 -10.04 8.78 -11.63
CA SER A 228 -10.63 8.56 -12.94
C SER A 228 -11.38 9.80 -13.46
N LYS A 229 -11.74 9.80 -14.73
CA LYS A 229 -12.54 10.91 -15.29
C LYS A 229 -13.95 10.98 -14.67
N PRO A 230 -14.68 9.86 -14.45
CA PRO A 230 -15.95 9.87 -13.71
C PRO A 230 -15.82 10.45 -12.32
N ALA A 231 -14.86 9.97 -11.51
CA ALA A 231 -14.61 10.46 -10.16
C ALA A 231 -14.27 11.98 -10.15
N GLN A 232 -13.45 12.45 -11.10
CA GLN A 232 -13.16 13.88 -11.24
C GLN A 232 -14.42 14.70 -11.55
N LYS A 233 -15.33 14.15 -12.38
CA LYS A 233 -16.61 14.81 -12.68
C LYS A 233 -17.47 14.89 -11.43
N LEU A 234 -17.58 13.80 -10.69
CA LEU A 234 -18.33 13.72 -9.43
C LEU A 234 -17.88 14.80 -8.45
N PHE A 235 -16.58 14.88 -8.15
CA PHE A 235 -16.07 15.89 -7.22
C PHE A 235 -16.19 17.33 -7.74
N ARG A 236 -16.16 17.56 -9.06
CA ARG A 236 -16.48 18.89 -9.62
C ARG A 236 -17.93 19.27 -9.42
N GLU A 237 -18.86 18.33 -9.56
CA GLU A 237 -20.29 18.59 -9.30
C GLU A 237 -20.52 18.89 -7.80
N LEU A 238 -19.91 18.14 -6.91
CA LEU A 238 -19.93 18.43 -5.47
C LEU A 238 -19.41 19.85 -5.18
N ARG A 239 -18.30 20.23 -5.79
CA ARG A 239 -17.67 21.56 -5.58
C ARG A 239 -18.51 22.72 -6.06
N LYS A 240 -19.42 22.52 -7.00
CA LYS A 240 -20.33 23.55 -7.54
C LYS A 240 -21.57 23.80 -6.70
N ARG A 241 -21.85 22.99 -5.70
CA ARG A 241 -23.00 23.15 -4.82
C ARG A 241 -22.92 24.49 -4.06
N PRO A 242 -24.07 25.08 -3.69
CA PRO A 242 -24.09 26.30 -2.88
C PRO A 242 -23.33 26.15 -1.55
N GLN A 243 -23.43 24.96 -0.95
CA GLN A 243 -22.68 24.54 0.23
C GLN A 243 -21.95 23.24 -0.11
N PRO A 244 -20.73 23.32 -0.66
CA PRO A 244 -19.99 22.12 -1.03
C PRO A 244 -19.45 21.42 0.22
N PRO A 245 -19.52 20.09 0.29
CA PRO A 245 -18.95 19.35 1.41
C PRO A 245 -17.43 19.58 1.49
N ARG A 246 -16.91 19.58 2.70
CA ARG A 246 -15.47 19.57 2.95
C ARG A 246 -14.88 18.24 2.51
N VAL A 247 -13.83 18.25 1.69
CA VAL A 247 -13.15 17.01 1.26
C VAL A 247 -11.74 16.97 1.88
N VAL A 248 -11.50 15.96 2.71
CA VAL A 248 -10.20 15.66 3.32
C VAL A 248 -9.63 14.42 2.66
N VAL A 249 -8.37 14.46 2.26
CA VAL A 249 -7.70 13.33 1.62
C VAL A 249 -6.39 13.03 2.32
N SER A 250 -6.28 11.81 2.87
CA SER A 250 -5.04 11.24 3.39
C SER A 250 -4.44 10.31 2.33
N SER A 251 -3.19 10.55 1.92
CA SER A 251 -2.52 9.75 0.91
C SER A 251 -1.01 9.69 1.18
N ASN A 252 -0.27 8.89 0.40
CA ASN A 252 1.17 8.81 0.55
C ASN A 252 1.90 10.06 0.06
N SER A 253 2.98 10.40 0.74
CA SER A 253 4.07 11.19 0.16
C SER A 253 4.95 10.34 -0.75
N LEU A 254 5.86 10.98 -1.50
CA LEU A 254 6.88 10.25 -2.27
C LEU A 254 7.81 9.44 -1.36
N ALA A 255 8.05 9.91 -0.15
CA ALA A 255 8.87 9.23 0.83
C ALA A 255 8.18 7.99 1.41
N ALA A 256 6.87 8.00 1.56
CA ALA A 256 6.09 6.91 2.15
C ALA A 256 5.61 5.88 1.12
N THR A 257 5.43 6.26 -0.16
CA THR A 257 4.85 5.35 -1.16
C THR A 257 5.77 4.20 -1.54
N ASP A 258 5.18 3.05 -1.77
CA ASP A 258 5.80 1.89 -2.43
C ASP A 258 5.86 2.04 -3.95
N ASN A 259 5.02 2.93 -4.51
CA ASN A 259 4.84 3.12 -5.94
C ASN A 259 5.14 4.55 -6.43
N PRO A 260 6.42 4.86 -6.70
CA PRO A 260 6.82 6.18 -7.18
C PRO A 260 6.16 6.59 -8.51
N ILE A 261 5.78 5.62 -9.37
CA ILE A 261 5.16 5.90 -10.67
C ILE A 261 3.75 6.48 -10.45
N VAL A 262 2.96 5.85 -9.61
CA VAL A 262 1.60 6.33 -9.30
C VAL A 262 1.67 7.65 -8.54
N TYR A 263 2.64 7.80 -7.61
CA TYR A 263 2.85 9.09 -6.95
C TYR A 263 3.19 10.21 -7.94
N ALA A 264 3.99 9.95 -8.98
CA ALA A 264 4.30 10.97 -9.99
C ALA A 264 3.04 11.49 -10.69
N LEU A 265 2.04 10.65 -10.91
CA LEU A 265 0.73 11.07 -11.44
C LEU A 265 -0.08 11.86 -10.40
N SER A 266 -0.11 11.41 -9.15
CA SER A 266 -0.73 12.16 -8.05
C SER A 266 -0.14 13.57 -7.95
N TYR A 267 1.18 13.66 -7.95
CA TYR A 267 1.93 14.92 -7.92
C TYR A 267 1.60 15.84 -9.10
N LYS A 268 1.51 15.28 -10.31
CA LYS A 268 1.15 16.02 -11.52
C LYS A 268 -0.20 16.72 -11.39
N TYR A 269 -1.16 16.09 -10.71
CA TYR A 269 -2.53 16.56 -10.60
C TYR A 269 -2.84 17.31 -9.28
N LYS A 270 -1.84 17.56 -8.41
CA LYS A 270 -2.03 18.29 -7.14
C LYS A 270 -2.81 19.63 -7.32
N ARG A 271 -2.44 20.43 -8.33
CA ARG A 271 -3.14 21.72 -8.61
C ARG A 271 -4.63 21.50 -8.87
N ARG A 272 -4.95 20.58 -9.77
CA ARG A 272 -6.34 20.25 -10.12
C ARG A 272 -7.12 19.76 -8.91
N ASN A 273 -6.56 18.82 -8.17
CA ASN A 273 -7.22 18.23 -7.00
C ASN A 273 -7.52 19.27 -5.93
N MET A 274 -6.60 20.18 -5.67
CA MET A 274 -6.77 21.25 -4.68
C MET A 274 -7.69 22.37 -5.16
N ARG A 275 -7.51 22.84 -6.39
CA ARG A 275 -8.18 24.05 -6.87
C ARG A 275 -9.54 23.77 -7.52
N GLU A 276 -9.60 22.76 -8.37
CA GLU A 276 -10.82 22.44 -9.11
C GLU A 276 -11.75 21.51 -8.32
N LEU A 277 -11.19 20.55 -7.56
CA LEU A 277 -11.96 19.60 -6.77
C LEU A 277 -12.12 20.00 -5.29
N GLY A 278 -11.33 20.96 -4.80
CA GLY A 278 -11.45 21.51 -3.44
C GLY A 278 -10.81 20.64 -2.36
N PHE A 279 -9.94 19.69 -2.70
CA PHE A 279 -9.36 18.73 -1.76
C PHE A 279 -8.40 19.39 -0.77
N ASN A 280 -8.53 19.03 0.51
CA ASN A 280 -7.52 19.25 1.54
C ASN A 280 -6.67 17.99 1.63
N ILE A 281 -5.43 18.05 1.14
CA ILE A 281 -4.56 16.88 0.95
C ILE A 281 -3.51 16.87 2.03
N PHE A 282 -3.34 15.70 2.64
CA PHE A 282 -2.32 15.40 3.64
C PHE A 282 -1.49 14.21 3.12
N GLU A 283 -0.16 14.39 3.06
CA GLU A 283 0.77 13.37 2.58
C GLU A 283 1.48 12.71 3.75
N TYR A 284 1.25 11.41 3.90
CA TYR A 284 1.74 10.60 5.00
C TYR A 284 3.28 10.56 5.00
N LYS A 285 3.87 10.72 6.18
CA LYS A 285 5.31 10.70 6.38
C LYS A 285 5.84 9.27 6.40
N PRO A 286 7.09 9.03 5.95
CA PRO A 286 7.70 7.70 6.01
C PRO A 286 8.00 7.24 7.44
N PHE A 287 8.09 8.16 8.40
CA PHE A 287 8.35 7.91 9.82
C PHE A 287 7.34 8.68 10.68
N PRO A 288 6.07 8.22 10.71
CA PRO A 288 5.04 8.85 11.51
C PRO A 288 5.33 8.67 13.01
N LEU A 289 5.09 9.72 13.82
CA LEU A 289 5.38 9.70 15.25
C LEU A 289 4.24 9.12 16.10
N ASP A 290 3.02 9.22 15.61
CA ASP A 290 1.79 8.89 16.34
C ASP A 290 0.95 7.82 15.60
N ALA A 291 1.56 7.05 14.70
CA ALA A 291 0.85 5.94 14.08
C ALA A 291 0.76 4.76 15.06
N PRO A 292 -0.40 4.08 15.13
CA PRO A 292 -0.54 2.89 15.95
C PRO A 292 0.20 1.71 15.31
N VAL A 293 1.51 1.67 15.49
CA VAL A 293 2.41 0.64 15.00
C VAL A 293 3.02 -0.07 16.19
N ASP A 294 3.01 -1.37 16.19
CA ASP A 294 3.72 -2.14 17.21
C ASP A 294 5.23 -2.16 16.91
N TYR A 295 5.91 -1.15 17.35
CA TYR A 295 7.36 -1.02 17.18
C TYR A 295 8.15 -2.12 17.89
N ARG A 296 7.59 -2.77 18.91
CA ARG A 296 8.21 -3.93 19.57
C ARG A 296 8.40 -5.08 18.58
N ASN A 297 7.55 -5.15 17.57
CA ASN A 297 7.67 -6.13 16.49
C ASN A 297 8.78 -5.78 15.49
N LEU A 298 9.15 -4.52 15.39
CA LEU A 298 10.17 -4.03 14.45
C LEU A 298 11.57 -4.00 15.04
N LEU A 299 11.70 -3.99 16.37
CA LEU A 299 12.99 -3.94 17.05
C LEU A 299 13.65 -5.33 17.07
N PRO A 300 14.97 -5.40 16.86
CA PRO A 300 15.71 -6.67 16.88
C PRO A 300 15.84 -7.26 18.29
N ASP A 301 15.77 -6.46 19.34
CA ASP A 301 15.97 -6.86 20.72
C ASP A 301 14.98 -6.15 21.64
N PRO A 302 14.17 -6.90 22.44
CA PRO A 302 13.30 -6.31 23.44
C PRO A 302 14.04 -5.51 24.52
N MET A 303 15.31 -5.83 24.78
CA MET A 303 16.17 -5.10 25.71
C MET A 303 16.63 -3.74 25.17
N ALA A 304 16.56 -3.52 23.86
CA ALA A 304 16.86 -2.25 23.23
C ALA A 304 15.68 -1.26 23.24
N ALA A 305 14.50 -1.71 23.65
CA ALA A 305 13.39 -0.81 23.93
C ALA A 305 13.67 -0.09 25.26
N PRO A 306 13.74 1.25 25.30
CA PRO A 306 13.71 1.92 26.59
C PRO A 306 12.46 1.46 27.33
N GLY A 307 12.63 0.93 28.55
CA GLY A 307 11.53 0.63 29.46
C GLY A 307 10.72 1.91 29.64
N GLY A 308 9.73 2.10 28.82
CA GLY A 308 8.86 3.25 28.80
C GLY A 308 7.46 2.76 29.10
N ASP A 309 6.93 3.35 30.11
CA ASP A 309 5.51 3.40 30.38
C ASP A 309 4.70 3.55 29.07
N ASP A 310 3.49 3.05 29.09
CA ASP A 310 2.43 3.07 28.08
C ASP A 310 2.20 4.45 27.39
N ASP A 311 3.25 5.03 26.84
CA ASP A 311 3.16 6.29 26.12
C ASP A 311 3.05 5.97 24.61
N GLY A 312 1.79 5.88 24.22
CA GLY A 312 1.28 5.40 22.96
C GLY A 312 2.08 5.82 21.72
N GLY A 313 2.71 4.86 21.08
CA GLY A 313 2.94 4.91 19.65
C GLY A 313 4.09 5.76 19.13
N ARG A 314 5.05 6.19 19.95
CA ARG A 314 6.25 6.88 19.45
C ARG A 314 7.25 5.89 18.84
N ASN A 315 7.69 6.18 17.64
CA ASN A 315 8.66 5.35 16.94
C ASN A 315 10.07 5.46 17.60
N PRO A 316 10.55 4.46 18.36
CA PRO A 316 11.87 4.53 19.02
C PRO A 316 13.04 4.44 18.02
N LEU A 317 12.78 4.13 16.74
CA LEU A 317 13.79 4.07 15.69
C LEU A 317 14.08 5.45 15.05
N ILE A 318 13.30 6.47 15.41
CA ILE A 318 13.56 7.84 15.01
C ILE A 318 14.35 8.49 16.14
N GLY A 319 15.67 8.35 16.11
CA GLY A 319 16.55 9.07 17.01
C GLY A 319 16.35 10.57 16.86
N GLY A 320 15.72 11.19 17.85
CA GLY A 320 15.69 12.64 17.97
C GLY A 320 17.11 13.16 18.09
N SER A 321 17.54 14.00 17.16
CA SER A 321 18.73 14.81 17.35
C SER A 321 18.43 15.84 18.43
N ALA A 322 18.75 15.51 19.67
CA ALA A 322 18.92 16.52 20.70
C ALA A 322 20.25 17.18 20.42
N ALA A 323 20.21 18.47 20.16
CA ALA A 323 21.36 19.34 20.17
C ALA A 323 21.97 19.37 21.56
N GLY A 324 23.28 19.36 21.66
CA GLY A 324 23.91 19.63 22.91
C GLY A 324 25.41 19.35 22.95
N SER A 325 26.18 20.31 22.54
CA SER A 325 27.45 20.83 23.13
C SER A 325 28.57 19.87 23.51
N ASN A 326 29.67 20.09 22.82
CA ASN A 326 31.04 20.34 23.28
C ASN A 326 31.69 19.41 24.31
N ALA A 327 32.78 18.87 23.89
CA ALA A 327 34.17 19.14 24.32
C ALA A 327 35.00 17.86 24.47
N GLY A 328 36.21 17.92 23.99
CA GLY A 328 37.27 17.06 24.53
C GLY A 328 38.03 16.24 23.51
N ASP A 329 38.95 16.91 22.90
CA ASP A 329 40.23 16.49 22.39
C ASP A 329 40.88 15.31 23.14
N SER A 330 41.31 14.29 22.43
CA SER A 330 42.64 13.68 22.64
C SER A 330 42.98 12.71 21.48
N ARG A 331 44.08 13.06 20.87
CA ARG A 331 44.88 12.24 19.97
C ARG A 331 45.39 11.02 20.71
N ASP A 332 45.36 9.86 20.08
CA ASP A 332 46.52 8.98 20.12
C ASP A 332 46.61 8.16 18.83
N ARG A 333 47.80 8.28 18.24
CA ARG A 333 48.27 7.45 17.14
C ARG A 333 48.95 6.25 17.79
N ASP A 334 48.64 5.06 17.31
CA ASP A 334 49.57 3.95 17.36
C ASP A 334 49.60 3.21 16.02
N GLU A 335 50.76 3.31 15.42
CA GLU A 335 51.25 2.52 14.29
C GLU A 335 51.55 1.09 14.77
N HIS A 336 51.12 0.10 14.02
CA HIS A 336 51.82 -1.19 13.95
C HIS A 336 51.87 -1.79 12.54
N PRO A 337 52.97 -2.48 12.21
CA PRO A 337 53.42 -2.69 10.84
C PRO A 337 52.89 -3.98 10.20
N ALA A 338 52.89 -3.99 8.89
CA ALA A 338 52.53 -5.14 8.03
C ALA A 338 53.61 -6.24 8.10
N PRO A 339 53.25 -7.52 8.04
CA PRO A 339 54.16 -8.58 7.68
C PRO A 339 54.04 -8.94 6.19
N THR A 340 55.16 -8.77 5.53
CA THR A 340 55.45 -9.36 4.22
C THR A 340 55.65 -10.87 4.35
N GLY A 341 54.93 -11.66 3.57
CA GLY A 341 55.14 -13.10 3.44
C GLY A 341 54.53 -13.64 2.15
N LYS A 342 55.36 -13.76 1.12
CA LYS A 342 55.05 -14.52 -0.09
C LYS A 342 55.07 -16.02 0.26
N GLN A 343 53.91 -16.72 0.07
CA GLN A 343 53.93 -18.15 -0.08
C GLN A 343 53.08 -18.54 -1.31
N GLY A 344 53.64 -19.46 -2.10
CA GLY A 344 53.13 -19.90 -3.38
C GLY A 344 51.88 -20.80 -3.30
N PRO A 345 51.29 -21.20 -4.45
CA PRO A 345 49.97 -21.81 -4.49
C PRO A 345 49.98 -23.27 -4.01
N VAL A 346 49.28 -23.52 -2.93
CA VAL A 346 48.94 -24.89 -2.50
C VAL A 346 47.62 -25.29 -3.15
N ASN A 347 47.67 -26.26 -4.04
CA ASN A 347 46.52 -26.90 -4.61
C ASN A 347 45.75 -27.70 -3.55
N HIS A 348 44.61 -27.22 -3.12
CA HIS A 348 43.66 -28.02 -2.36
C HIS A 348 42.52 -28.52 -3.28
N PRO A 349 42.08 -29.77 -3.15
CA PRO A 349 40.99 -30.32 -3.95
C PRO A 349 39.70 -29.58 -3.60
N ARG A 350 39.03 -29.03 -4.61
CA ARG A 350 37.72 -28.36 -4.50
C ARG A 350 36.69 -29.42 -4.12
N THR A 351 36.35 -29.51 -2.87
CA THR A 351 35.17 -30.26 -2.42
C THR A 351 33.90 -29.57 -2.91
N GLY A 352 33.01 -30.30 -3.57
CA GLY A 352 31.77 -29.78 -4.17
C GLY A 352 30.80 -29.08 -3.24
N SER A 353 30.99 -29.21 -1.92
CA SER A 353 30.18 -28.64 -0.88
C SER A 353 30.21 -27.09 -0.83
N ALA A 354 31.37 -26.47 -1.04
CA ALA A 354 31.49 -25.00 -1.00
C ALA A 354 30.79 -24.32 -2.19
N TYR A 355 30.78 -25.01 -3.35
CA TYR A 355 30.14 -24.51 -4.55
C TYR A 355 28.59 -24.66 -4.49
N GLN A 356 28.11 -25.75 -3.90
CA GLN A 356 26.71 -25.97 -3.61
C GLN A 356 26.19 -24.95 -2.60
N ASN A 357 26.88 -24.74 -1.50
CA ASN A 357 26.53 -23.73 -0.49
C ASN A 357 26.54 -22.29 -1.03
N ALA A 358 27.47 -21.95 -1.94
CA ALA A 358 27.47 -20.64 -2.60
C ALA A 358 26.32 -20.49 -3.59
N ARG A 359 25.91 -21.58 -4.27
CA ARG A 359 24.77 -21.59 -5.18
C ARG A 359 23.44 -21.55 -4.44
N GLU A 360 23.35 -22.19 -3.28
CA GLU A 360 22.19 -22.14 -2.38
C GLU A 360 22.06 -20.77 -1.72
N ARG A 361 23.17 -20.15 -1.26
CA ARG A 361 23.16 -18.76 -0.76
C ARG A 361 22.76 -17.77 -1.85
N ARG A 362 23.20 -17.96 -3.11
CA ARG A 362 22.74 -17.13 -4.24
C ARG A 362 21.28 -17.36 -4.59
N ARG A 363 20.77 -18.60 -4.45
CA ARG A 363 19.35 -18.92 -4.63
C ARG A 363 18.50 -18.34 -3.50
N ALA A 364 18.95 -18.43 -2.25
CA ALA A 364 18.28 -17.82 -1.11
C ALA A 364 18.28 -16.29 -1.20
N ALA A 365 19.39 -15.67 -1.58
CA ALA A 365 19.47 -14.24 -1.83
C ALA A 365 18.63 -13.82 -3.06
N GLY A 366 18.55 -14.65 -4.08
CA GLY A 366 17.66 -14.46 -5.23
C GLY A 366 16.18 -14.55 -4.85
N SER A 367 15.83 -15.50 -3.99
CA SER A 367 14.47 -15.67 -3.45
C SER A 367 14.06 -14.47 -2.57
N GLU A 368 14.96 -13.96 -1.71
CA GLU A 368 14.69 -12.73 -0.94
C GLU A 368 14.46 -11.50 -1.83
N VAL A 369 15.23 -11.38 -2.91
CA VAL A 369 15.07 -10.30 -3.89
C VAL A 369 13.78 -10.47 -4.70
N GLU A 370 13.41 -11.69 -5.06
CA GLU A 370 12.14 -11.97 -5.76
C GLU A 370 10.92 -11.73 -4.87
N THR A 371 10.97 -12.11 -3.59
CA THR A 371 9.90 -11.82 -2.62
C THR A 371 9.75 -10.30 -2.40
N ARG A 372 10.86 -9.55 -2.37
CA ARG A 372 10.84 -8.07 -2.33
C ARG A 372 10.24 -7.43 -3.59
N LEU A 373 10.27 -8.09 -4.75
CA LEU A 373 9.67 -7.60 -5.99
C LEU A 373 8.15 -7.74 -6.04
N LEU A 374 7.59 -8.66 -5.27
CA LEU A 374 6.14 -8.88 -5.16
C LEU A 374 5.46 -7.94 -4.17
N ARG A 375 6.22 -7.10 -3.45
CA ARG A 375 5.73 -6.18 -2.41
C ARG A 375 4.89 -5.02 -2.90
N THR A 376 4.84 -4.79 -4.19
CA THR A 376 4.04 -3.71 -4.76
C THR A 376 2.83 -4.29 -5.48
N GLU A 377 1.67 -3.71 -5.32
CA GLU A 377 0.48 -4.02 -6.11
C GLU A 377 0.70 -3.71 -7.60
N THR A 378 1.82 -3.11 -7.92
CA THR A 378 2.23 -2.79 -9.27
C THR A 378 3.06 -3.91 -9.87
N ARG A 379 2.82 -4.14 -11.12
CA ARG A 379 3.51 -5.11 -11.94
C ARG A 379 5.01 -4.88 -12.00
N PRO A 380 5.78 -5.95 -12.24
CA PRO A 380 7.14 -5.80 -12.70
C PRO A 380 7.15 -4.84 -13.90
N SER A 381 7.94 -3.78 -13.83
CA SER A 381 8.09 -2.84 -14.93
C SER A 381 8.54 -3.57 -16.18
N PHE A 382 7.89 -3.31 -17.30
CA PHE A 382 8.27 -3.81 -18.62
C PHE A 382 9.74 -3.52 -18.99
N LEU A 383 10.31 -2.47 -18.40
CA LEU A 383 11.70 -2.06 -18.58
C LEU A 383 12.70 -2.84 -17.71
N GLY A 384 12.27 -3.96 -17.09
CA GLY A 384 13.18 -4.90 -16.42
C GLY A 384 13.94 -4.34 -15.21
N SER A 385 13.74 -3.09 -14.87
CA SER A 385 14.45 -2.49 -13.78
C SER A 385 13.71 -2.76 -12.47
N LYS A 386 14.23 -3.71 -11.71
CA LYS A 386 13.97 -3.90 -10.28
C LYS A 386 13.98 -2.58 -9.50
N ALA A 387 14.46 -1.53 -10.13
CA ALA A 387 14.69 -0.23 -9.57
C ALA A 387 13.50 0.73 -9.68
N VAL A 388 12.60 0.58 -10.64
CA VAL A 388 11.52 1.57 -10.91
C VAL A 388 10.34 1.40 -9.95
N ASN A 389 10.05 0.16 -9.52
CA ASN A 389 8.93 -0.18 -8.65
C ASN A 389 9.34 -0.38 -7.18
N LYS A 390 10.47 0.16 -6.75
CA LYS A 390 10.87 0.14 -5.34
C LYS A 390 10.67 1.50 -4.74
N PRO A 391 10.32 1.57 -3.46
CA PRO A 391 10.35 2.81 -2.72
C PRO A 391 11.67 3.55 -2.93
N LEU A 392 11.62 4.86 -3.12
CA LEU A 392 12.84 5.65 -3.33
C LEU A 392 13.66 5.71 -2.03
N PRO A 393 15.00 5.87 -2.10
CA PRO A 393 15.82 6.05 -0.93
C PRO A 393 15.39 7.28 -0.13
N VAL A 394 15.29 7.14 1.18
CA VAL A 394 14.99 8.24 2.11
C VAL A 394 16.24 8.71 2.82
N THR A 395 16.20 9.94 3.35
CA THR A 395 17.35 10.57 4.01
C THR A 395 17.62 10.03 5.41
N ARG A 396 16.60 9.43 6.05
CA ARG A 396 16.70 8.87 7.39
C ARG A 396 16.78 7.34 7.34
N LYS A 397 17.35 6.75 8.40
CA LYS A 397 17.32 5.30 8.64
C LYS A 397 16.18 4.98 9.60
N GLY A 398 15.56 3.81 9.44
CA GLY A 398 14.50 3.32 10.33
C GLY A 398 13.49 2.46 9.59
N ALA A 399 12.55 1.87 10.32
CA ALA A 399 11.41 1.16 9.76
C ALA A 399 10.44 2.17 9.14
N ARG A 400 10.37 2.15 7.84
CA ARG A 400 9.55 3.06 7.05
C ARG A 400 8.12 2.57 6.96
N MET A 401 7.18 3.47 7.05
CA MET A 401 5.75 3.17 6.91
C MET A 401 5.19 3.77 5.63
N GLY A 402 4.48 2.95 4.85
CA GLY A 402 3.65 3.38 3.74
C GLY A 402 2.18 3.33 4.12
N LEU A 403 1.40 4.30 3.68
CA LEU A 403 -0.06 4.24 3.82
C LEU A 403 -0.63 3.34 2.73
N HIS A 404 -1.44 2.33 3.13
CA HIS A 404 -2.10 1.44 2.17
C HIS A 404 -3.61 1.28 2.45
N ALA A 405 -4.13 1.86 3.50
CA ALA A 405 -5.55 1.83 3.84
C ALA A 405 -6.44 2.48 2.76
N LYS A 406 -7.57 1.86 2.47
CA LYS A 406 -8.60 2.33 1.57
C LYS A 406 -9.90 2.47 2.33
N SER A 407 -10.18 3.70 2.74
CA SER A 407 -11.31 4.01 3.60
C SER A 407 -12.00 5.30 3.16
N LEU A 408 -13.31 5.35 3.41
CA LEU A 408 -14.14 6.52 3.13
C LEU A 408 -15.07 6.75 4.30
N VAL A 409 -15.21 8.01 4.70
CA VAL A 409 -16.26 8.45 5.61
C VAL A 409 -17.08 9.55 4.94
N VAL A 410 -18.40 9.44 5.03
CA VAL A 410 -19.34 10.44 4.50
C VAL A 410 -20.18 10.97 5.65
N ASP A 411 -20.11 12.30 5.85
CA ASP A 411 -20.90 13.07 6.82
C ASP A 411 -20.84 12.50 8.25
N ARG A 412 -19.73 11.84 8.63
CA ARG A 412 -19.53 11.15 9.91
C ARG A 412 -20.67 10.20 10.27
N ARG A 413 -21.38 9.73 9.28
CA ARG A 413 -22.52 8.84 9.42
C ARG A 413 -22.27 7.48 8.76
N ILE A 414 -21.63 7.49 7.59
CA ILE A 414 -21.36 6.25 6.83
C ILE A 414 -19.86 6.05 6.76
N GLY A 415 -19.40 4.90 7.22
CA GLY A 415 -18.01 4.46 7.09
C GLY A 415 -17.87 3.33 6.09
N VAL A 416 -16.77 3.35 5.32
CA VAL A 416 -16.44 2.32 4.33
C VAL A 416 -15.00 1.89 4.51
N VAL A 417 -14.77 0.58 4.54
CA VAL A 417 -13.44 -0.04 4.52
C VAL A 417 -13.43 -1.12 3.45
N GLY A 418 -12.38 -1.15 2.64
CA GLY A 418 -12.30 -2.14 1.56
C GLY A 418 -10.99 -2.17 0.82
N THR A 419 -11.05 -2.69 -0.40
CA THR A 419 -9.88 -2.92 -1.25
C THR A 419 -9.71 -1.88 -2.35
N HIS A 420 -10.72 -1.04 -2.61
CA HIS A 420 -10.78 -0.10 -3.72
C HIS A 420 -9.87 1.11 -3.50
N ASN A 421 -8.86 1.30 -4.36
CA ASN A 421 -7.89 2.39 -4.25
C ASN A 421 -8.42 3.77 -4.67
N PHE A 422 -9.67 3.89 -5.11
CA PHE A 422 -10.23 5.10 -5.73
C PHE A 422 -9.42 5.58 -6.94
N ASP A 423 -8.88 4.62 -7.69
CA ASP A 423 -8.05 4.85 -8.87
C ASP A 423 -8.65 4.19 -10.13
N PRO A 424 -8.22 4.58 -11.35
CA PRO A 424 -8.74 4.03 -12.59
C PRO A 424 -8.51 2.52 -12.77
N ARG A 425 -7.54 1.93 -12.06
CA ARG A 425 -7.27 0.51 -12.12
C ARG A 425 -8.31 -0.28 -11.33
N SER A 426 -8.62 0.16 -10.10
CA SER A 426 -9.70 -0.42 -9.30
C SER A 426 -11.05 -0.31 -10.01
N GLU A 427 -11.29 0.82 -10.70
CA GLU A 427 -12.49 1.07 -11.48
C GLU A 427 -12.61 0.12 -12.68
N ASN A 428 -11.54 -0.01 -13.48
CA ASN A 428 -11.62 -0.60 -14.82
C ASN A 428 -11.09 -2.04 -14.94
N TYR A 429 -10.19 -2.47 -14.06
CA TYR A 429 -9.46 -3.73 -14.25
C TYR A 429 -9.51 -4.67 -13.06
N ASN A 430 -9.38 -4.16 -11.85
CA ASN A 430 -9.43 -4.98 -10.65
C ASN A 430 -10.87 -5.33 -10.27
N THR A 431 -11.04 -6.47 -9.63
CA THR A 431 -12.25 -6.73 -8.87
C THR A 431 -11.99 -6.34 -7.42
N GLU A 432 -12.90 -5.61 -6.83
CA GLU A 432 -12.78 -5.01 -5.52
C GLU A 432 -13.91 -5.46 -4.60
N GLY A 433 -13.75 -5.25 -3.29
CA GLY A 433 -14.79 -5.45 -2.30
C GLY A 433 -14.67 -4.44 -1.18
N ALA A 434 -15.79 -4.06 -0.59
CA ALA A 434 -15.85 -3.15 0.53
C ALA A 434 -17.04 -3.46 1.45
N VAL A 435 -16.92 -3.06 2.70
CA VAL A 435 -18.03 -3.02 3.64
C VAL A 435 -18.46 -1.58 3.84
N ILE A 436 -19.75 -1.34 3.68
CA ILE A 436 -20.41 -0.07 3.93
C ILE A 436 -21.19 -0.22 5.23
N ILE A 437 -20.89 0.60 6.22
CA ILE A 437 -21.51 0.59 7.55
C ILE A 437 -22.19 1.94 7.77
N ASP A 438 -23.52 1.95 7.77
CA ASP A 438 -24.34 3.13 8.06
C ASP A 438 -24.59 3.17 9.57
N ASP A 439 -23.61 3.67 10.30
CA ASP A 439 -23.62 3.82 11.74
C ASP A 439 -22.72 4.98 12.16
N PRO A 440 -23.26 5.99 12.86
CA PRO A 440 -22.49 7.18 13.24
C PRO A 440 -21.32 6.88 14.19
N ALA A 441 -21.46 5.93 15.12
CA ALA A 441 -20.40 5.60 16.07
C ALA A 441 -19.20 4.95 15.36
N PHE A 442 -19.48 4.03 14.43
CA PHE A 442 -18.43 3.46 13.58
C PHE A 442 -17.80 4.52 12.67
N ALA A 443 -18.62 5.36 12.02
CA ALA A 443 -18.14 6.37 11.12
C ALA A 443 -17.26 7.42 11.83
N GLU A 444 -17.62 7.81 13.05
CA GLU A 444 -16.82 8.72 13.88
C GLU A 444 -15.46 8.10 14.24
N GLN A 445 -15.44 6.86 14.75
CA GLN A 445 -14.19 6.17 15.05
C GLN A 445 -13.29 6.01 13.82
N LEU A 446 -13.88 5.70 12.67
CA LEU A 446 -13.15 5.62 11.42
C LEU A 446 -12.60 7.00 10.99
N ALA A 447 -13.41 8.05 11.11
CA ALA A 447 -13.00 9.43 10.84
C ALA A 447 -11.84 9.86 11.73
N GLU A 448 -11.93 9.64 13.03
CA GLU A 448 -10.86 9.94 13.99
C GLU A 448 -9.57 9.21 13.65
N SER A 449 -9.68 7.92 13.30
CA SER A 449 -8.52 7.11 12.90
C SER A 449 -7.85 7.65 11.62
N ILE A 450 -8.63 8.09 10.63
CA ILE A 450 -8.09 8.70 9.40
C ILE A 450 -7.51 10.09 9.69
N LEU A 451 -8.21 10.90 10.48
CA LEU A 451 -7.76 12.25 10.83
C LEU A 451 -6.49 12.24 11.67
N ARG A 452 -6.29 11.23 12.53
CA ARG A 452 -5.01 11.00 13.22
C ARG A 452 -3.86 10.83 12.21
N ASP A 453 -4.08 10.07 11.13
CA ASP A 453 -3.08 9.92 10.08
C ASP A 453 -2.79 11.25 9.34
N THR A 454 -3.71 12.22 9.36
CA THR A 454 -3.50 13.57 8.78
C THR A 454 -2.85 14.57 9.73
N HIS A 455 -2.68 14.20 11.01
CA HIS A 455 -2.08 15.10 12.00
C HIS A 455 -0.64 15.46 11.61
N PRO A 456 -0.13 16.67 11.93
CA PRO A 456 1.22 17.10 11.54
C PRO A 456 2.36 16.19 11.96
N GLN A 457 2.19 15.41 13.01
CA GLN A 457 3.16 14.40 13.43
C GLN A 457 3.26 13.24 12.43
N ASN A 458 2.20 12.96 11.68
CA ASN A 458 2.08 11.82 10.77
C ASN A 458 2.08 12.22 9.29
N SER A 459 1.71 13.46 8.97
CA SER A 459 1.56 13.92 7.59
C SER A 459 2.08 15.34 7.39
N TRP A 460 2.50 15.63 6.18
CA TRP A 460 2.68 17.00 5.69
C TRP A 460 1.37 17.53 5.14
N THR A 461 1.14 18.84 5.33
CA THR A 461 -0.01 19.54 4.72
C THR A 461 0.38 20.02 3.33
N VAL A 462 -0.39 19.63 2.31
CA VAL A 462 -0.20 20.14 0.95
C VAL A 462 -0.92 21.47 0.80
N ALA A 463 -0.18 22.52 0.49
CA ALA A 463 -0.74 23.84 0.29
C ALA A 463 -0.14 24.58 -0.94
N PRO A 464 -0.83 25.60 -1.47
CA PRO A 464 -0.26 26.43 -2.52
C PRO A 464 1.03 27.09 -2.07
N ARG A 465 2.00 27.23 -2.96
CA ARG A 465 3.21 28.01 -2.70
C ARG A 465 2.87 29.47 -2.49
N ALA A 466 3.60 30.13 -1.60
CA ALA A 466 3.57 31.58 -1.52
C ALA A 466 3.82 32.19 -2.91
N LYS A 467 2.99 33.15 -3.31
CA LYS A 467 3.09 33.75 -4.65
C LYS A 467 4.42 34.50 -4.78
N PRO A 468 5.25 34.20 -5.79
CA PRO A 468 6.37 35.09 -6.09
C PRO A 468 5.81 36.46 -6.48
N PRO A 469 6.42 37.55 -6.03
CA PRO A 469 5.87 38.90 -6.22
C PRO A 469 5.79 39.39 -7.67
N VAL A 470 6.51 38.71 -8.59
CA VAL A 470 6.63 39.12 -9.99
C VAL A 470 6.38 37.96 -10.91
N LEU A 471 5.35 37.69 -11.56
CA LEU A 471 5.05 36.60 -12.54
C LEU A 471 3.94 35.62 -12.14
N SER A 472 3.07 35.98 -11.22
CA SER A 472 2.02 35.06 -10.73
C SER A 472 1.05 34.58 -11.85
N GLY A 473 0.76 35.40 -12.84
CA GLY A 473 -0.14 35.06 -13.95
C GLY A 473 0.50 34.11 -14.97
N LEU A 474 1.77 34.33 -15.31
CA LEU A 474 2.51 33.48 -16.23
C LEU A 474 2.72 32.08 -15.63
N ASN A 475 3.09 32.03 -14.36
CA ASN A 475 3.30 30.77 -13.63
C ASN A 475 2.03 29.91 -13.53
N TYR A 476 0.86 30.58 -13.40
CA TYR A 476 -0.43 29.89 -13.44
C TYR A 476 -0.73 29.28 -14.80
N SER A 477 -0.55 30.03 -15.86
CA SER A 477 -0.83 29.58 -17.23
C SER A 477 0.12 28.46 -17.66
N VAL A 478 1.41 28.56 -17.32
CA VAL A 478 2.40 27.52 -17.57
C VAL A 478 2.12 26.28 -16.72
N GLY A 479 1.73 26.43 -15.45
CA GLY A 479 1.32 25.30 -14.59
C GLY A 479 0.12 24.54 -15.17
N LYS A 480 -0.88 25.26 -15.71
CA LYS A 480 -2.04 24.65 -16.39
C LYS A 480 -1.62 23.96 -17.69
N ALA A 481 -0.74 24.56 -18.48
CA ALA A 481 -0.23 23.98 -19.73
C ALA A 481 0.64 22.75 -19.45
N SER A 482 1.44 22.72 -18.36
CA SER A 482 2.25 21.58 -17.98
C SER A 482 1.45 20.35 -17.57
N GLU A 483 0.23 20.52 -17.08
CA GLU A 483 -0.68 19.40 -16.82
C GLU A 483 -1.23 18.79 -18.11
N ALA A 484 -1.39 19.59 -19.15
CA ALA A 484 -1.93 19.17 -20.43
C ALA A 484 -0.85 18.62 -21.39
N LEU A 485 0.37 19.17 -21.32
CA LEU A 485 1.46 18.83 -22.23
C LEU A 485 2.56 18.04 -21.50
N PRO A 486 2.84 16.79 -21.94
CA PRO A 486 3.83 15.91 -21.30
C PRO A 486 5.22 16.53 -21.21
N ILE A 487 5.61 17.31 -22.23
CA ILE A 487 6.95 17.92 -22.37
C ILE A 487 7.23 18.95 -21.26
N LEU A 488 6.19 19.56 -20.68
CA LEU A 488 6.31 20.60 -19.65
C LEU A 488 6.25 20.07 -18.22
N ASP A 489 6.25 18.74 -18.01
CA ASP A 489 6.23 18.16 -16.67
C ASP A 489 7.51 18.43 -15.85
N PHE A 490 8.55 18.95 -16.49
CA PHE A 490 9.79 19.41 -15.85
C PHE A 490 9.74 20.83 -15.29
N TRP A 491 8.58 21.52 -15.39
CA TRP A 491 8.47 22.90 -14.89
C TRP A 491 8.79 22.93 -13.38
N PRO A 492 9.82 23.69 -12.96
CA PRO A 492 10.31 23.64 -11.59
C PRO A 492 9.38 24.30 -10.56
N TRP A 493 8.49 25.15 -11.01
CA TRP A 493 7.62 25.96 -10.13
C TRP A 493 6.21 25.38 -10.11
N ARG A 494 6.01 24.36 -9.30
CA ARG A 494 4.69 23.73 -9.13
C ARG A 494 3.77 24.62 -8.30
N TYR A 495 2.46 24.45 -8.48
CA TYR A 495 1.40 25.17 -7.79
C TYR A 495 1.43 24.97 -6.28
N ALA A 496 1.63 23.76 -5.82
CA ALA A 496 1.59 23.33 -4.43
C ALA A 496 2.92 22.68 -4.01
N THR A 497 3.17 22.71 -2.73
CA THR A 497 4.30 22.02 -2.08
C THR A 497 3.86 21.50 -0.72
N ASP A 498 4.70 20.71 -0.08
CA ASP A 498 4.45 20.16 1.23
C ASP A 498 4.93 21.14 2.32
N TYR A 499 4.15 21.23 3.40
CA TYR A 499 4.40 22.12 4.52
C TYR A 499 4.45 21.34 5.83
N GLU A 500 5.41 21.68 6.66
CA GLU A 500 5.56 21.20 8.03
C GLU A 500 4.98 22.21 9.00
N PHE A 501 4.11 21.76 9.91
CA PHE A 501 3.60 22.57 11.00
C PHE A 501 4.69 22.87 12.02
N LYS A 502 4.78 24.12 12.44
CA LYS A 502 5.68 24.57 13.52
C LYS A 502 4.86 25.06 14.70
N PRO A 503 4.70 24.23 15.74
CA PRO A 503 4.02 24.66 16.95
C PRO A 503 4.80 25.76 17.68
N GLY A 504 4.07 26.69 18.27
CA GLY A 504 4.64 27.79 19.05
C GLY A 504 3.55 28.60 19.75
N PRO A 505 3.91 29.62 20.54
CA PRO A 505 2.92 30.44 21.24
C PRO A 505 1.85 31.06 20.33
N ASP A 506 2.26 31.47 19.12
CA ASP A 506 1.33 32.04 18.11
C ASP A 506 0.68 30.95 17.24
N CYS A 507 1.07 29.71 17.36
CA CYS A 507 0.61 28.57 16.56
C CYS A 507 0.35 27.36 17.46
N PRO A 508 -0.60 27.44 18.39
CA PRO A 508 -0.83 26.36 19.38
C PRO A 508 -1.46 25.11 18.78
N GLN A 509 -2.12 25.25 17.62
CA GLN A 509 -2.80 24.16 16.92
C GLN A 509 -2.63 24.27 15.41
N PRO A 510 -2.74 23.14 14.68
CA PRO A 510 -2.71 23.15 13.23
C PRO A 510 -3.84 24.00 12.63
N LEU A 511 -3.51 24.76 11.60
CA LEU A 511 -4.47 25.62 10.89
C LEU A 511 -4.85 25.01 9.55
N PRO A 512 -6.10 25.20 9.10
CA PRO A 512 -6.51 24.86 7.74
C PRO A 512 -5.66 25.65 6.71
N ARG A 513 -5.38 25.04 5.55
CA ARG A 513 -4.58 25.67 4.49
C ARG A 513 -5.18 26.97 3.93
N GLN A 514 -6.47 27.22 4.17
CA GLN A 514 -7.19 28.45 3.77
C GLN A 514 -7.06 29.57 4.80
N ASP A 515 -6.57 29.25 5.98
CA ASP A 515 -6.41 30.23 7.05
C ASP A 515 -5.40 31.33 6.64
N PRO A 516 -5.67 32.60 6.88
CA PRO A 516 -4.75 33.70 6.58
C PRO A 516 -3.38 33.55 7.26
N ASP A 517 -3.36 32.96 8.45
CA ASP A 517 -2.16 32.77 9.27
C ASP A 517 -1.43 31.45 8.94
N PHE A 518 -1.92 30.66 7.96
CA PHE A 518 -1.32 29.38 7.59
C PHE A 518 0.20 29.48 7.40
N HIS A 519 0.65 30.42 6.59
CA HIS A 519 2.09 30.58 6.28
C HIS A 519 2.93 31.09 7.46
N ARG A 520 2.32 31.57 8.53
CA ARG A 520 3.00 31.94 9.78
C ARG A 520 3.29 30.67 10.59
N CYS A 521 2.36 29.71 10.58
CA CYS A 521 2.43 28.48 11.36
C CYS A 521 3.05 27.29 10.61
N TYR A 522 3.26 27.42 9.31
CA TYR A 522 3.77 26.35 8.48
C TYR A 522 4.98 26.77 7.64
N VAL A 523 5.95 25.88 7.55
CA VAL A 523 7.16 26.08 6.74
C VAL A 523 7.16 25.11 5.56
N ALA A 524 7.43 25.63 4.37
CA ALA A 524 7.58 24.81 3.18
C ALA A 524 8.80 23.89 3.31
N VAL A 525 8.59 22.58 3.17
CA VAL A 525 9.64 21.55 3.23
C VAL A 525 10.00 21.00 1.85
N GLY A 526 9.40 21.54 0.79
CA GLY A 526 9.67 21.15 -0.58
C GLY A 526 8.64 20.17 -1.13
N ASP A 527 8.85 19.74 -2.37
CA ASP A 527 7.90 18.86 -3.07
C ASP A 527 8.10 17.38 -2.75
N PHE A 528 9.26 17.01 -2.24
CA PHE A 528 9.67 15.64 -1.95
C PHE A 528 10.49 15.59 -0.65
N PRO A 529 9.88 15.95 0.48
CA PRO A 529 10.61 15.94 1.74
C PRO A 529 11.08 14.52 2.08
N GLU A 530 12.23 14.44 2.71
CA GLU A 530 12.87 13.21 3.17
C GLU A 530 13.26 12.19 2.06
N VAL A 531 13.21 12.55 0.79
CA VAL A 531 13.63 11.69 -0.32
C VAL A 531 14.95 12.15 -0.91
N ASN A 532 15.87 11.19 -1.15
CA ASN A 532 17.05 11.42 -1.97
C ASN A 532 16.64 11.43 -3.45
N VAL A 533 16.38 12.63 -3.98
CA VAL A 533 15.94 12.81 -5.36
C VAL A 533 17.13 12.65 -6.31
N GLY A 534 17.20 11.49 -6.99
CA GLY A 534 18.26 11.17 -7.94
C GLY A 534 17.75 11.08 -9.39
N PRO A 535 18.63 10.73 -10.36
CA PRO A 535 18.28 10.56 -11.77
C PRO A 535 17.11 9.60 -12.01
N LYS A 536 16.96 8.63 -11.13
CA LYS A 536 15.85 7.67 -11.17
C LYS A 536 14.48 8.34 -11.07
N TRP A 537 14.32 9.32 -10.17
CA TRP A 537 13.07 10.06 -10.04
C TRP A 537 12.77 10.89 -11.29
N LEU A 538 13.81 11.48 -11.87
CA LEU A 538 13.67 12.21 -13.13
C LEU A 538 13.16 11.28 -14.25
N LEU A 539 13.74 10.07 -14.35
CA LEU A 539 13.29 9.05 -15.31
C LEU A 539 11.83 8.63 -15.07
N VAL A 540 11.44 8.42 -13.80
CA VAL A 540 10.05 8.09 -13.45
C VAL A 540 9.10 9.21 -13.89
N ARG A 541 9.45 10.46 -13.65
CA ARG A 541 8.65 11.62 -14.09
C ARG A 541 8.57 11.73 -15.60
N MET A 542 9.66 11.47 -16.33
CA MET A 542 9.65 11.42 -17.79
C MET A 542 8.69 10.35 -18.32
N LEU A 543 8.80 9.14 -17.80
CA LEU A 543 7.93 8.02 -18.20
C LEU A 543 6.45 8.33 -17.92
N THR A 544 6.14 8.91 -16.78
CA THR A 544 4.75 9.28 -16.43
C THR A 544 4.22 10.48 -17.21
N ALA A 545 5.09 11.39 -17.63
CA ALA A 545 4.71 12.51 -18.50
C ALA A 545 4.19 12.01 -19.84
N PHE A 546 4.88 11.05 -20.46
CA PHE A 546 4.45 10.40 -21.71
C PHE A 546 3.36 9.35 -21.49
N GLY A 547 3.28 8.79 -20.28
CA GLY A 547 2.33 7.74 -19.89
C GLY A 547 0.96 8.23 -19.44
N ALA A 548 0.60 9.50 -19.60
CA ALA A 548 -0.73 10.01 -19.22
C ALA A 548 -1.89 9.26 -19.92
N GLY A 549 -1.65 8.62 -21.06
CA GLY A 549 -2.57 7.69 -21.72
C GLY A 549 -2.66 6.31 -21.03
N LEU A 550 -1.72 5.98 -20.14
CA LEU A 550 -1.68 4.74 -19.37
C LEU A 550 -2.43 4.85 -18.03
N VAL A 551 -2.93 6.03 -17.66
CA VAL A 551 -3.69 6.25 -16.42
C VAL A 551 -4.80 5.23 -16.19
N PRO A 552 -5.54 4.76 -17.20
CA PRO A 552 -6.55 3.73 -17.00
C PRO A 552 -5.99 2.35 -16.63
N ILE A 553 -4.67 2.17 -16.71
CA ILE A 553 -4.00 0.87 -16.55
C ILE A 553 -3.12 0.84 -15.28
N LEU A 554 -2.71 2.02 -14.85
CA LEU A 554 -1.94 2.23 -13.62
C LEU A 554 -2.85 2.26 -12.43
#